data_ec5cb12898afede72d07abe3c63a7989
#
_entry.id   ec5cb12898afede72d07abe3c63a7989
#
_cell.length_a   1.000
_cell.length_b   1.000
_cell.length_c   1.000
_cell.angle_alpha   90.00
_cell.angle_beta   90.00
_cell.angle_gamma   90.00
#
_symmetry.space_group_name_H-M   'P 1'
#
loop_
_entity.id
_entity.type
_entity.pdbx_description
1 polymer ?
#
loop_
_entity_poly.entity_id
_entity_poly.type
_entity_poly.pdbx_seq_one_letter_code
_entity_poly.pdbx_strand_id
1 'polypeptide(L)'
;YDLTTAAHKGAGRDDRKERAMNFEFTAEQKQFADSVQRFAREHLAAGALKRAHDPHFPFDVARLMAKHGLMGVTLPQSEGGQGGSLVDAVIAIEQVAASCPRSADVVQFGNFGPIRTFAEYGTPDQKARWLGELLVGRMVMSLGMTEPDAGSALTDLKTSARPEGSHYVVNGSKVFSTFSPDAQIFLIYVRFGPGVSGIGSVLVERGTPGFSIGAPSAFMSGEEWCELHFDDCRVPAENVLLGPGGFKKQMSGFNVERLGNTARSLAYGRYAFNAARDYAATRRQFDRPLCEFQGLQWKFADMAIKLDSAQLLLYRAAANADRGLPSAYETAIAKAACNQAGFDVASEAVQIMGALGYSRETLVEYCMRRTRGWMIAGGSIEMLKNRIAEHVFDRRFDQRKRAPTGTE
;
A
#
# COMPACT_ATOMS: atom_id res chain seq x y z
N TYR A 1 40.53 21.14 19.60
CA TYR A 1 41.26 19.90 19.26
C TYR A 1 41.46 19.87 17.80
N ASP A 2 42.74 20.01 17.45
CA ASP A 2 43.33 20.06 16.12
C ASP A 2 43.45 18.65 15.54
N LEU A 3 42.93 18.41 14.34
CA LEU A 3 43.17 17.20 13.55
C LEU A 3 43.64 17.60 12.15
N THR A 4 44.92 18.01 12.09
CA THR A 4 45.63 18.05 10.81
C THR A 4 46.45 16.77 10.59
N THR A 5 46.39 16.32 9.33
CA THR A 5 47.35 15.47 8.58
C THR A 5 47.38 13.98 8.80
N ALA A 6 46.85 13.28 7.77
CA ALA A 6 47.59 12.19 7.11
C ALA A 6 47.21 12.15 5.62
N ALA A 7 48.10 12.61 4.77
CA ALA A 7 48.02 12.44 3.33
C ALA A 7 48.32 10.97 2.96
N HIS A 8 47.39 10.33 2.21
CA HIS A 8 47.72 9.14 1.43
C HIS A 8 47.50 9.43 -0.04
N LYS A 9 48.60 9.34 -0.79
CA LYS A 9 48.70 9.45 -2.24
C LYS A 9 48.10 8.21 -2.92
N GLY A 10 47.23 8.46 -3.90
CA GLY A 10 47.21 7.70 -5.16
C GLY A 10 46.30 6.49 -5.20
N ALA A 11 45.13 6.64 -5.84
CA ALA A 11 44.64 5.75 -6.89
C ALA A 11 43.25 6.23 -7.38
N GLY A 12 43.10 6.37 -8.68
CA GLY A 12 41.81 6.30 -9.39
C GLY A 12 40.79 7.36 -9.01
N ARG A 13 40.59 8.40 -9.85
CA ARG A 13 39.37 9.19 -9.86
C ARG A 13 38.19 8.24 -10.10
N ASP A 14 37.56 7.84 -9.01
CA ASP A 14 36.23 7.22 -9.01
C ASP A 14 35.23 8.33 -9.35
N ASP A 15 34.63 8.26 -10.53
CA ASP A 15 33.57 9.15 -11.02
C ASP A 15 32.25 8.95 -10.24
N ARG A 16 32.35 8.87 -8.93
CA ARG A 16 31.23 9.14 -8.04
C ARG A 16 31.02 10.66 -8.06
N LYS A 17 30.29 11.17 -9.07
CA LYS A 17 29.65 12.47 -8.98
C LYS A 17 28.97 12.47 -7.61
N GLU A 18 29.48 13.31 -6.68
CA GLU A 18 28.76 13.65 -5.46
C GLU A 18 27.37 14.06 -5.92
N ARG A 19 26.38 13.18 -5.70
CA ARG A 19 24.98 13.52 -5.97
C ARG A 19 24.62 14.54 -4.90
N ALA A 20 24.65 15.82 -5.26
CA ALA A 20 24.05 16.86 -4.44
C ALA A 20 22.63 16.41 -4.08
N MET A 21 22.27 16.51 -2.79
CA MET A 21 20.94 16.16 -2.34
C MET A 21 19.94 17.11 -3.03
N ASN A 22 19.09 16.56 -3.89
CA ASN A 22 18.05 17.29 -4.60
C ASN A 22 16.69 16.70 -4.24
N PHE A 23 15.80 17.53 -3.71
CA PHE A 23 14.43 17.14 -3.34
C PHE A 23 13.42 17.36 -4.48
N GLU A 24 13.86 17.88 -5.64
CA GLU A 24 12.99 18.10 -6.77
C GLU A 24 12.87 16.89 -7.67
N PHE A 25 11.71 16.75 -8.30
CA PHE A 25 11.50 15.81 -9.37
C PHE A 25 12.38 16.14 -10.59
N THR A 26 12.81 15.11 -11.31
CA THR A 26 13.44 15.29 -12.62
C THR A 26 12.47 15.91 -13.63
N ALA A 27 12.98 16.37 -14.75
CA ALA A 27 12.15 16.93 -15.82
C ALA A 27 11.12 15.89 -16.32
N GLU A 28 11.54 14.64 -16.47
CA GLU A 28 10.68 13.51 -16.88
C GLU A 28 9.59 13.24 -15.84
N GLN A 29 9.94 13.26 -14.56
CA GLN A 29 8.96 13.07 -13.47
C GLN A 29 7.95 14.21 -13.38
N LYS A 30 8.38 15.47 -13.60
CA LYS A 30 7.47 16.62 -13.69
C LYS A 30 6.51 16.46 -14.88
N GLN A 31 7.03 16.11 -16.05
CA GLN A 31 6.21 15.85 -17.24
C GLN A 31 5.23 14.68 -17.04
N PHE A 32 5.67 13.60 -16.39
CA PHE A 32 4.82 12.47 -16.05
C PHE A 32 3.71 12.89 -15.09
N ALA A 33 4.05 13.61 -14.00
CA ALA A 33 3.08 14.13 -13.05
C ALA A 33 2.00 14.99 -13.73
N ASP A 34 2.41 15.94 -14.62
CA ASP A 34 1.48 16.78 -15.37
C ASP A 34 0.57 15.97 -16.29
N SER A 35 1.11 14.93 -16.92
CA SER A 35 0.34 14.04 -17.80
C SER A 35 -0.71 13.26 -17.03
N VAL A 36 -0.31 12.65 -15.89
CA VAL A 36 -1.24 11.90 -15.01
C VAL A 36 -2.30 12.82 -14.41
N GLN A 37 -1.93 14.04 -14.04
CA GLN A 37 -2.87 15.02 -13.50
C GLN A 37 -3.93 15.42 -14.55
N ARG A 38 -3.53 15.68 -15.81
CA ARG A 38 -4.47 15.95 -16.90
C ARG A 38 -5.42 14.78 -17.12
N PHE A 39 -4.86 13.57 -17.26
CA PHE A 39 -5.64 12.35 -17.37
C PHE A 39 -6.68 12.22 -16.25
N ALA A 40 -6.26 12.41 -15.00
CA ALA A 40 -7.14 12.28 -13.84
C ALA A 40 -8.27 13.31 -13.84
N ARG A 41 -7.98 14.58 -14.21
CA ARG A 41 -9.00 15.62 -14.33
C ARG A 41 -10.00 15.32 -15.45
N GLU A 42 -9.51 14.91 -16.62
CA GLU A 42 -10.36 14.70 -17.80
C GLU A 42 -11.24 13.47 -17.65
N HIS A 43 -10.72 12.39 -17.06
CA HIS A 43 -11.39 11.08 -17.09
C HIS A 43 -11.93 10.62 -15.73
N LEU A 44 -11.39 11.12 -14.62
CA LEU A 44 -11.72 10.57 -13.29
C LEU A 44 -12.45 11.55 -12.37
N ALA A 45 -12.30 12.87 -12.55
CA ALA A 45 -12.93 13.86 -11.68
C ALA A 45 -14.46 13.74 -11.73
N ALA A 46 -15.04 13.66 -12.92
CA ALA A 46 -16.46 13.36 -13.07
C ALA A 46 -16.78 11.96 -12.49
N GLY A 47 -17.77 11.90 -11.60
CA GLY A 47 -18.17 10.66 -10.92
C GLY A 47 -17.27 10.21 -9.78
N ALA A 48 -16.29 11.03 -9.34
CA ALA A 48 -15.40 10.69 -8.22
C ALA A 48 -16.20 10.42 -6.92
N LEU A 49 -17.22 11.20 -6.65
CA LEU A 49 -18.09 11.01 -5.50
C LEU A 49 -18.86 9.68 -5.58
N LYS A 50 -19.42 9.35 -6.73
CA LYS A 50 -20.11 8.06 -6.93
C LYS A 50 -19.16 6.89 -6.71
N ARG A 51 -17.94 6.96 -7.28
CA ARG A 51 -16.93 5.89 -7.12
C ARG A 51 -16.48 5.72 -5.66
N ALA A 52 -16.38 6.80 -4.89
CA ALA A 52 -16.01 6.73 -3.47
C ALA A 52 -16.98 5.91 -2.61
N HIS A 53 -18.22 5.79 -3.06
CA HIS A 53 -19.29 5.05 -2.37
C HIS A 53 -19.64 3.72 -3.06
N ASP A 54 -18.90 3.33 -4.09
CA ASP A 54 -19.03 2.02 -4.73
C ASP A 54 -18.14 1.00 -3.98
N PRO A 55 -18.71 -0.10 -3.44
CA PRO A 55 -17.93 -1.09 -2.72
C PRO A 55 -17.03 -1.92 -3.63
N HIS A 56 -17.38 -2.05 -4.91
CA HIS A 56 -16.73 -2.92 -5.86
C HIS A 56 -15.39 -2.37 -6.39
N PHE A 57 -14.56 -3.27 -6.92
CA PHE A 57 -13.35 -2.88 -7.62
C PHE A 57 -13.71 -2.22 -8.97
N PRO A 58 -13.21 -1.01 -9.27
CA PRO A 58 -13.60 -0.27 -10.46
C PRO A 58 -12.84 -0.77 -11.71
N PHE A 59 -13.28 -1.88 -12.30
CA PHE A 59 -12.67 -2.48 -13.49
C PHE A 59 -12.65 -1.58 -14.72
N ASP A 60 -13.65 -0.71 -14.88
CA ASP A 60 -13.69 0.30 -15.94
C ASP A 60 -12.51 1.28 -15.81
N VAL A 61 -12.25 1.77 -14.61
CA VAL A 61 -11.10 2.63 -14.32
C VAL A 61 -9.79 1.86 -14.50
N ALA A 62 -9.71 0.60 -14.07
CA ALA A 62 -8.51 -0.21 -14.23
C ALA A 62 -8.15 -0.40 -15.71
N ARG A 63 -9.11 -0.74 -16.57
CA ARG A 63 -8.92 -0.84 -18.02
C ARG A 63 -8.53 0.50 -18.65
N LEU A 64 -9.11 1.59 -18.19
CA LEU A 64 -8.76 2.93 -18.65
C LEU A 64 -7.32 3.27 -18.26
N MET A 65 -6.93 3.05 -17.01
CA MET A 65 -5.57 3.29 -16.50
C MET A 65 -4.54 2.42 -17.22
N ALA A 66 -4.87 1.15 -17.51
CA ALA A 66 -4.00 0.26 -18.28
C ALA A 66 -3.66 0.83 -19.66
N LYS A 67 -4.66 1.38 -20.38
CA LYS A 67 -4.47 2.04 -21.70
C LYS A 67 -3.55 3.25 -21.62
N HIS A 68 -3.45 3.89 -20.47
CA HIS A 68 -2.60 5.08 -20.24
C HIS A 68 -1.28 4.75 -19.51
N GLY A 69 -0.91 3.45 -19.41
CA GLY A 69 0.36 3.04 -18.81
C GLY A 69 0.46 3.22 -17.29
N LEU A 70 -0.67 3.33 -16.57
CA LEU A 70 -0.71 3.52 -15.12
C LEU A 70 -0.82 2.19 -14.34
N MET A 71 -0.90 1.06 -15.05
CA MET A 71 -0.78 -0.28 -14.49
C MET A 71 0.61 -0.83 -14.81
N GLY A 72 1.26 -1.48 -13.85
CA GLY A 72 2.60 -2.04 -14.02
C GLY A 72 3.71 -0.99 -14.22
N VAL A 73 3.55 0.23 -13.68
CA VAL A 73 4.57 1.30 -13.78
C VAL A 73 5.94 0.81 -13.35
N THR A 74 6.01 0.02 -12.27
CA THR A 74 7.26 -0.48 -11.68
C THR A 74 7.74 -1.82 -12.23
N LEU A 75 7.00 -2.41 -13.16
CA LEU A 75 7.36 -3.71 -13.74
C LEU A 75 8.19 -3.53 -15.02
N PRO A 76 9.09 -4.50 -15.33
CA PRO A 76 9.88 -4.45 -16.55
C PRO A 76 8.99 -4.44 -17.81
N GLN A 77 9.45 -3.77 -18.86
CA GLN A 77 8.75 -3.76 -20.15
C GLN A 77 8.63 -5.16 -20.76
N SER A 78 9.61 -6.04 -20.54
CA SER A 78 9.57 -7.43 -20.95
C SER A 78 8.44 -8.24 -20.31
N GLU A 79 7.86 -7.75 -19.22
CA GLU A 79 6.72 -8.35 -18.52
C GLU A 79 5.41 -7.57 -18.73
N GLY A 80 5.40 -6.63 -19.67
CA GLY A 80 4.24 -5.79 -19.98
C GLY A 80 4.10 -4.55 -19.10
N GLY A 81 5.11 -4.23 -18.29
CA GLY A 81 5.15 -3.02 -17.46
C GLY A 81 5.76 -1.82 -18.17
N GLN A 82 5.97 -0.73 -17.44
CA GLN A 82 6.50 0.55 -17.97
C GLN A 82 8.00 0.76 -17.69
N GLY A 83 8.61 -0.04 -16.80
CA GLY A 83 10.03 0.08 -16.44
C GLY A 83 10.36 1.29 -15.56
N GLY A 84 9.35 1.92 -14.95
CA GLY A 84 9.52 3.06 -14.05
C GLY A 84 9.95 2.67 -12.64
N SER A 85 10.19 3.67 -11.82
CA SER A 85 10.60 3.55 -10.42
C SER A 85 9.41 3.50 -9.45
N LEU A 86 9.69 3.18 -8.18
CA LEU A 86 8.68 3.33 -7.11
C LEU A 86 8.27 4.79 -6.90
N VAL A 87 9.17 5.75 -7.15
CA VAL A 87 8.84 7.18 -7.10
C VAL A 87 7.81 7.52 -8.16
N ASP A 88 7.95 7.00 -9.39
CA ASP A 88 6.99 7.26 -10.46
C ASP A 88 5.61 6.69 -10.14
N ALA A 89 5.55 5.50 -9.52
CA ALA A 89 4.28 4.94 -9.08
C ALA A 89 3.65 5.71 -7.90
N VAL A 90 4.46 6.29 -7.00
CA VAL A 90 3.99 7.21 -5.96
C VAL A 90 3.41 8.48 -6.58
N ILE A 91 4.10 9.09 -7.55
CA ILE A 91 3.62 10.25 -8.31
C ILE A 91 2.25 9.92 -8.95
N ALA A 92 2.12 8.75 -9.58
CA ALA A 92 0.84 8.33 -10.17
C ALA A 92 -0.29 8.27 -9.14
N ILE A 93 -0.05 7.73 -7.94
CA ILE A 93 -1.03 7.72 -6.83
C ILE A 93 -1.42 9.16 -6.45
N GLU A 94 -0.45 10.04 -6.26
CA GLU A 94 -0.69 11.42 -5.81
C GLU A 94 -1.52 12.21 -6.83
N GLN A 95 -1.15 12.13 -8.11
CA GLN A 95 -1.84 12.88 -9.16
C GLN A 95 -3.26 12.34 -9.43
N VAL A 96 -3.46 11.02 -9.39
CA VAL A 96 -4.79 10.42 -9.51
C VAL A 96 -5.66 10.79 -8.31
N ALA A 97 -5.12 10.69 -7.10
CA ALA A 97 -5.86 11.01 -5.88
C ALA A 97 -6.27 12.48 -5.79
N ALA A 98 -5.50 13.39 -6.39
CA ALA A 98 -5.83 14.82 -6.44
C ALA A 98 -7.17 15.11 -7.14
N SER A 99 -7.63 14.25 -8.04
CA SER A 99 -8.92 14.36 -8.74
C SER A 99 -9.95 13.33 -8.27
N CYS A 100 -9.51 12.11 -7.97
CA CYS A 100 -10.37 11.01 -7.55
C CYS A 100 -9.62 10.10 -6.58
N PRO A 101 -9.73 10.33 -5.26
CA PRO A 101 -9.07 9.51 -4.25
C PRO A 101 -9.32 8.00 -4.45
N ARG A 102 -10.58 7.59 -4.64
CA ARG A 102 -10.95 6.17 -4.86
C ARG A 102 -10.20 5.51 -6.03
N SER A 103 -9.99 6.25 -7.11
CA SER A 103 -9.28 5.72 -8.29
C SER A 103 -7.79 5.47 -8.04
N ALA A 104 -7.18 6.09 -7.05
CA ALA A 104 -5.80 5.80 -6.65
C ALA A 104 -5.63 4.37 -6.07
N ASP A 105 -6.72 3.71 -5.63
CA ASP A 105 -6.71 2.31 -5.27
C ASP A 105 -6.35 1.41 -6.46
N VAL A 106 -6.78 1.78 -7.67
CA VAL A 106 -6.44 1.03 -8.90
C VAL A 106 -4.94 1.10 -9.17
N VAL A 107 -4.33 2.29 -9.04
CA VAL A 107 -2.87 2.44 -9.16
C VAL A 107 -2.15 1.57 -8.14
N GLN A 108 -2.65 1.52 -6.90
CA GLN A 108 -2.11 0.64 -5.86
C GLN A 108 -2.15 -0.83 -6.27
N PHE A 109 -3.32 -1.32 -6.70
CA PHE A 109 -3.49 -2.74 -7.05
C PHE A 109 -2.72 -3.14 -8.30
N GLY A 110 -2.49 -2.21 -9.23
CA GLY A 110 -1.71 -2.43 -10.44
C GLY A 110 -0.19 -2.29 -10.27
N ASN A 111 0.31 -1.79 -9.13
CA ASN A 111 1.73 -1.48 -8.96
C ASN A 111 2.35 -1.93 -7.63
N PHE A 112 1.61 -1.89 -6.53
CA PHE A 112 2.15 -2.07 -5.17
C PHE A 112 1.55 -3.25 -4.42
N GLY A 113 0.35 -3.67 -4.76
CA GLY A 113 -0.39 -4.72 -4.08
C GLY A 113 0.20 -6.12 -4.27
N PRO A 114 -0.59 -7.16 -4.09
CA PRO A 114 -0.12 -8.54 -4.24
C PRO A 114 0.45 -8.83 -5.64
N ILE A 115 0.05 -8.07 -6.67
CA ILE A 115 0.62 -8.14 -8.02
C ILE A 115 2.15 -7.93 -8.01
N ARG A 116 2.68 -7.04 -7.14
CA ARG A 116 4.13 -6.79 -7.11
C ARG A 116 4.90 -7.98 -6.54
N THR A 117 4.39 -8.62 -5.49
CA THR A 117 4.95 -9.86 -4.96
C THR A 117 4.87 -10.98 -6.00
N PHE A 118 3.74 -11.07 -6.69
CA PHE A 118 3.53 -12.06 -7.75
C PHE A 118 4.49 -11.83 -8.92
N ALA A 119 4.63 -10.61 -9.41
CA ALA A 119 5.56 -10.28 -10.50
C ALA A 119 7.03 -10.52 -10.12
N GLU A 120 7.41 -10.28 -8.86
CA GLU A 120 8.79 -10.50 -8.39
C GLU A 120 9.16 -11.98 -8.28
N TYR A 121 8.23 -12.83 -7.81
CA TYR A 121 8.53 -14.20 -7.42
C TYR A 121 7.80 -15.27 -8.23
N GLY A 122 6.86 -14.90 -9.09
CA GLY A 122 6.13 -15.82 -9.95
C GLY A 122 7.03 -16.47 -11.00
N THR A 123 6.75 -17.74 -11.28
CA THR A 123 7.41 -18.45 -12.38
C THR A 123 6.96 -17.89 -13.74
N PRO A 124 7.72 -18.12 -14.83
CA PRO A 124 7.29 -17.72 -16.17
C PRO A 124 5.89 -18.23 -16.52
N ASP A 125 5.56 -19.49 -16.19
CA ASP A 125 4.25 -20.08 -16.48
C ASP A 125 3.13 -19.44 -15.67
N GLN A 126 3.37 -19.15 -14.36
CA GLN A 126 2.42 -18.41 -13.55
C GLN A 126 2.17 -17.01 -14.12
N LYS A 127 3.21 -16.28 -14.50
CA LYS A 127 3.10 -14.95 -15.10
C LYS A 127 2.37 -14.99 -16.43
N ALA A 128 2.65 -15.97 -17.29
CA ALA A 128 1.96 -16.16 -18.56
C ALA A 128 0.44 -16.37 -18.38
N ARG A 129 0.01 -17.04 -17.29
CA ARG A 129 -1.42 -17.29 -17.01
C ARG A 129 -2.16 -16.04 -16.53
N TRP A 130 -1.56 -15.18 -15.71
CA TRP A 130 -2.34 -14.17 -14.99
C TRP A 130 -1.81 -12.74 -15.12
N LEU A 131 -0.49 -12.51 -15.31
CA LEU A 131 0.07 -11.17 -15.23
C LEU A 131 -0.51 -10.23 -16.28
N GLY A 132 -0.67 -10.70 -17.52
CA GLY A 132 -1.25 -9.90 -18.60
C GLY A 132 -2.68 -9.43 -18.29
N GLU A 133 -3.53 -10.30 -17.75
CA GLU A 133 -4.91 -9.98 -17.39
C GLU A 133 -5.00 -8.98 -16.23
N LEU A 134 -4.09 -9.09 -15.27
CA LEU A 134 -3.94 -8.13 -14.16
C LEU A 134 -3.50 -6.75 -14.67
N LEU A 135 -2.51 -6.70 -15.57
CA LEU A 135 -1.96 -5.46 -16.10
C LEU A 135 -2.89 -4.71 -17.05
N VAL A 136 -3.76 -5.43 -17.78
CA VAL A 136 -4.78 -4.78 -18.62
C VAL A 136 -6.08 -4.45 -17.87
N GLY A 137 -6.12 -4.69 -16.56
CA GLY A 137 -7.25 -4.32 -15.70
C GLY A 137 -8.50 -5.17 -15.90
N ARG A 138 -8.37 -6.42 -16.40
CA ARG A 138 -9.48 -7.39 -16.50
C ARG A 138 -9.60 -8.29 -15.28
N MET A 139 -8.53 -8.43 -14.52
CA MET A 139 -8.49 -9.20 -13.28
C MET A 139 -7.99 -8.33 -12.13
N VAL A 140 -8.38 -8.69 -10.91
CA VAL A 140 -7.78 -8.17 -9.67
C VAL A 140 -7.36 -9.34 -8.78
N MET A 141 -6.18 -9.21 -8.17
CA MET A 141 -5.64 -10.18 -7.23
C MET A 141 -5.92 -9.72 -5.80
N SER A 142 -6.60 -10.55 -5.01
CA SER A 142 -6.81 -10.30 -3.58
C SER A 142 -5.75 -10.99 -2.74
N LEU A 143 -5.48 -10.44 -1.55
CA LEU A 143 -4.51 -10.97 -0.59
C LEU A 143 -5.22 -11.61 0.60
N GLY A 144 -4.99 -12.90 0.83
CA GLY A 144 -5.45 -13.63 2.01
C GLY A 144 -4.29 -13.89 2.98
N MET A 145 -4.12 -12.99 3.96
CA MET A 145 -3.02 -13.06 4.93
C MET A 145 -3.54 -13.26 6.35
N THR A 146 -4.46 -12.43 6.78
CA THR A 146 -5.00 -12.36 8.14
C THR A 146 -5.96 -13.51 8.41
N GLU A 147 -5.87 -14.09 9.61
CA GLU A 147 -6.81 -15.09 10.13
C GLU A 147 -7.51 -14.53 11.38
N PRO A 148 -8.65 -15.13 11.83
CA PRO A 148 -9.33 -14.68 13.04
C PRO A 148 -8.40 -14.53 14.24
N ASP A 149 -7.46 -15.47 14.43
CA ASP A 149 -6.51 -15.50 15.56
C ASP A 149 -5.10 -14.97 15.20
N ALA A 150 -4.83 -14.60 13.97
CA ALA A 150 -3.50 -14.18 13.50
C ALA A 150 -3.55 -12.89 12.66
N GLY A 151 -3.63 -11.75 13.35
CA GLY A 151 -3.52 -10.42 12.77
C GLY A 151 -2.09 -9.85 12.92
N SER A 152 -1.82 -9.14 14.02
CA SER A 152 -0.47 -8.61 14.32
C SER A 152 0.56 -9.72 14.50
N ALA A 153 0.16 -10.84 15.06
CA ALA A 153 0.97 -12.05 15.18
C ALA A 153 0.88 -12.93 13.91
N LEU A 154 1.17 -12.35 12.76
CA LEU A 154 1.06 -13.01 11.45
C LEU A 154 1.76 -14.39 11.39
N THR A 155 2.86 -14.55 12.12
CA THR A 155 3.58 -15.84 12.18
C THR A 155 2.83 -16.96 12.90
N ASP A 156 1.67 -16.66 13.48
CA ASP A 156 0.80 -17.65 14.15
C ASP A 156 -0.33 -18.15 13.23
N LEU A 157 -0.32 -17.76 11.95
CA LEU A 157 -1.28 -18.26 10.96
C LEU A 157 -1.34 -19.81 10.99
N LYS A 158 -2.56 -20.35 10.86
CA LYS A 158 -2.86 -21.77 10.96
C LYS A 158 -3.27 -22.41 9.63
N THR A 159 -3.73 -21.60 8.65
CA THR A 159 -4.08 -22.10 7.31
C THR A 159 -2.92 -22.93 6.77
N SER A 160 -3.13 -24.23 6.62
CA SER A 160 -2.09 -25.20 6.26
C SER A 160 -2.12 -25.56 4.79
N ALA A 161 -0.98 -26.00 4.25
CA ALA A 161 -0.88 -26.56 2.92
C ALA A 161 -0.06 -27.87 3.01
N ARG A 162 -0.73 -29.01 2.89
CA ARG A 162 -0.14 -30.35 3.00
C ARG A 162 0.05 -30.93 1.59
N PRO A 163 1.24 -31.43 1.25
CA PRO A 163 1.46 -32.02 -0.07
C PRO A 163 0.68 -33.32 -0.24
N GLU A 164 0.07 -33.50 -1.43
CA GLU A 164 -0.65 -34.71 -1.81
C GLU A 164 -0.53 -34.94 -3.32
N GLY A 165 0.41 -35.77 -3.72
CA GLY A 165 0.74 -36.02 -5.13
C GLY A 165 1.17 -34.74 -5.86
N SER A 166 0.47 -34.38 -6.91
CA SER A 166 0.72 -33.16 -7.71
C SER A 166 0.02 -31.91 -7.18
N HIS A 167 -0.57 -31.95 -5.98
CA HIS A 167 -1.35 -30.88 -5.37
C HIS A 167 -0.91 -30.63 -3.92
N TYR A 168 -1.32 -29.47 -3.41
CA TYR A 168 -1.37 -29.19 -1.99
C TYR A 168 -2.83 -29.14 -1.54
N VAL A 169 -3.15 -29.83 -0.47
CA VAL A 169 -4.45 -29.73 0.21
C VAL A 169 -4.36 -28.61 1.22
N VAL A 170 -5.13 -27.55 0.99
CA VAL A 170 -5.16 -26.34 1.82
C VAL A 170 -6.40 -26.39 2.72
N ASN A 171 -6.17 -26.17 4.03
CA ASN A 171 -7.23 -26.12 5.03
C ASN A 171 -7.05 -24.91 5.95
N GLY A 172 -8.15 -24.19 6.22
CA GLY A 172 -8.17 -23.02 7.09
C GLY A 172 -9.10 -21.92 6.60
N SER A 173 -8.88 -20.71 7.10
CA SER A 173 -9.67 -19.53 6.70
C SER A 173 -8.85 -18.26 6.73
N LYS A 174 -9.28 -17.26 5.95
CA LYS A 174 -8.73 -15.89 5.95
C LYS A 174 -9.87 -14.89 6.11
N VAL A 175 -9.53 -13.76 6.74
CA VAL A 175 -10.48 -12.65 6.97
C VAL A 175 -9.93 -11.35 6.46
N PHE A 176 -10.80 -10.36 6.24
CA PHE A 176 -10.44 -9.00 5.81
C PHE A 176 -9.71 -8.95 4.46
N SER A 177 -9.99 -9.90 3.56
CA SER A 177 -9.42 -9.91 2.21
C SER A 177 -10.13 -8.87 1.33
N THR A 178 -9.49 -7.71 1.15
CA THR A 178 -10.07 -6.58 0.41
C THR A 178 -10.32 -6.95 -1.06
N PHE A 179 -11.45 -6.53 -1.61
CA PHE A 179 -11.91 -6.85 -2.97
C PHE A 179 -12.03 -8.34 -3.27
N SER A 180 -12.12 -9.18 -2.27
CA SER A 180 -12.36 -10.61 -2.47
C SER A 180 -13.69 -10.92 -3.17
N PRO A 181 -14.78 -10.13 -3.04
CA PRO A 181 -15.98 -10.31 -3.87
C PRO A 181 -15.69 -10.25 -5.37
N ASP A 182 -14.76 -9.39 -5.79
CA ASP A 182 -14.46 -9.09 -7.20
C ASP A 182 -13.23 -9.83 -7.74
N ALA A 183 -12.39 -10.41 -6.86
CA ALA A 183 -11.13 -11.03 -7.25
C ALA A 183 -11.31 -12.37 -8.00
N GLN A 184 -10.48 -12.60 -9.01
CA GLN A 184 -10.42 -13.86 -9.78
C GLN A 184 -9.28 -14.75 -9.31
N ILE A 185 -8.23 -14.15 -8.73
CA ILE A 185 -7.04 -14.84 -8.22
C ILE A 185 -6.70 -14.34 -6.82
N PHE A 186 -6.23 -15.23 -5.94
CA PHE A 186 -5.95 -14.96 -4.55
C PHE A 186 -4.53 -15.39 -4.20
N LEU A 187 -3.74 -14.47 -3.65
CA LEU A 187 -2.44 -14.78 -3.05
C LEU A 187 -2.67 -15.11 -1.58
N ILE A 188 -2.55 -16.38 -1.22
CA ILE A 188 -2.88 -16.90 0.11
C ILE A 188 -1.62 -17.29 0.88
N TYR A 189 -1.42 -16.71 2.06
CA TYR A 189 -0.36 -17.11 2.97
C TYR A 189 -0.77 -18.40 3.68
N VAL A 190 0.10 -19.41 3.62
CA VAL A 190 -0.14 -20.73 4.15
C VAL A 190 1.07 -21.24 4.94
N ARG A 191 0.83 -22.27 5.74
CA ARG A 191 1.83 -23.00 6.50
C ARG A 191 2.06 -24.37 5.89
N PHE A 192 3.23 -24.60 5.32
CA PHE A 192 3.69 -25.88 4.80
C PHE A 192 4.33 -26.76 5.86
N GLY A 193 4.73 -26.20 7.02
CA GLY A 193 5.42 -26.90 8.09
C GLY A 193 5.55 -26.05 9.34
N PRO A 194 6.21 -26.56 10.39
CA PRO A 194 6.33 -25.87 11.67
C PRO A 194 7.22 -24.61 11.60
N GLY A 195 6.99 -23.70 12.54
CA GLY A 195 7.79 -22.47 12.69
C GLY A 195 7.59 -21.44 11.56
N VAL A 196 8.37 -20.37 11.61
CA VAL A 196 8.33 -19.30 10.61
C VAL A 196 8.87 -19.77 9.26
N SER A 197 9.83 -20.68 9.26
CA SER A 197 10.38 -21.30 8.05
C SER A 197 9.35 -22.15 7.28
N GLY A 198 8.28 -22.59 7.94
CA GLY A 198 7.20 -23.30 7.29
C GLY A 198 6.19 -22.40 6.57
N ILE A 199 6.29 -21.07 6.70
CA ILE A 199 5.35 -20.14 6.08
C ILE A 199 5.79 -19.81 4.64
N GLY A 200 4.81 -19.85 3.73
CA GLY A 200 4.94 -19.44 2.35
C GLY A 200 3.60 -18.98 1.78
N SER A 201 3.40 -19.12 0.48
CA SER A 201 2.15 -18.71 -0.18
C SER A 201 1.82 -19.53 -1.41
N VAL A 202 0.52 -19.61 -1.70
CA VAL A 202 -0.05 -20.24 -2.87
C VAL A 202 -0.95 -19.27 -3.63
N LEU A 203 -1.12 -19.50 -4.92
CA LEU A 203 -2.07 -18.80 -5.78
C LEU A 203 -3.31 -19.69 -5.94
N VAL A 204 -4.48 -19.16 -5.57
CA VAL A 204 -5.75 -19.86 -5.62
C VAL A 204 -6.69 -19.13 -6.57
N GLU A 205 -7.19 -19.82 -7.59
CA GLU A 205 -8.18 -19.26 -8.52
C GLU A 205 -9.58 -19.33 -7.92
N ARG A 206 -10.42 -18.36 -8.27
CA ARG A 206 -11.86 -18.44 -7.97
C ARG A 206 -12.44 -19.70 -8.60
N GLY A 207 -13.21 -20.46 -7.82
CA GLY A 207 -13.81 -21.71 -8.29
C GLY A 207 -12.93 -22.96 -8.09
N THR A 208 -11.73 -22.84 -7.51
CA THR A 208 -10.93 -24.00 -7.12
C THR A 208 -11.76 -24.91 -6.18
N PRO A 209 -11.86 -26.22 -6.42
CA PRO A 209 -12.59 -27.13 -5.54
C PRO A 209 -12.09 -27.05 -4.09
N GLY A 210 -13.03 -26.95 -3.14
CA GLY A 210 -12.71 -26.77 -1.71
C GLY A 210 -12.39 -25.32 -1.31
N PHE A 211 -12.42 -24.36 -2.24
CA PHE A 211 -12.30 -22.93 -1.96
C PHE A 211 -13.68 -22.27 -2.05
N SER A 212 -14.08 -21.57 -0.99
CA SER A 212 -15.33 -20.80 -0.96
C SER A 212 -15.12 -19.40 -0.37
N ILE A 213 -15.97 -18.48 -0.82
CA ILE A 213 -15.95 -17.06 -0.42
C ILE A 213 -17.26 -16.80 0.31
N GLY A 214 -17.16 -16.32 1.55
CA GLY A 214 -18.29 -15.98 2.39
C GLY A 214 -19.09 -14.78 1.90
N ALA A 215 -20.13 -14.43 2.62
CA ALA A 215 -20.92 -13.23 2.34
C ALA A 215 -20.07 -11.96 2.50
N PRO A 216 -20.27 -10.93 1.67
CA PRO A 216 -19.55 -9.69 1.80
C PRO A 216 -19.90 -8.92 3.06
N SER A 217 -18.90 -8.31 3.67
CA SER A 217 -19.00 -7.36 4.77
C SER A 217 -18.26 -6.09 4.40
N ALA A 218 -18.73 -4.95 4.87
CA ALA A 218 -18.13 -3.66 4.53
C ALA A 218 -17.18 -3.16 5.62
N PHE A 219 -16.05 -2.57 5.22
CA PHE A 219 -15.25 -1.72 6.10
C PHE A 219 -15.95 -0.38 6.35
N MET A 220 -15.52 0.35 7.37
CA MET A 220 -15.96 1.72 7.64
C MET A 220 -15.85 2.63 6.40
N SER A 221 -14.88 2.38 5.56
CA SER A 221 -14.61 3.12 4.32
C SER A 221 -15.52 2.75 3.13
N GLY A 222 -16.30 1.69 3.25
CA GLY A 222 -17.29 1.26 2.27
C GLY A 222 -16.85 0.12 1.35
N GLU A 223 -15.55 -0.19 1.25
CA GLU A 223 -15.09 -1.34 0.47
C GLU A 223 -15.52 -2.64 1.15
N GLU A 224 -15.80 -3.63 0.31
CA GLU A 224 -16.19 -4.95 0.76
C GLU A 224 -14.99 -5.90 0.88
N TRP A 225 -15.16 -6.84 1.80
CA TRP A 225 -14.29 -7.97 2.02
C TRP A 225 -15.14 -9.21 2.36
N CYS A 226 -14.60 -10.40 2.11
CA CYS A 226 -15.22 -11.65 2.51
C CYS A 226 -14.25 -12.48 3.35
N GLU A 227 -14.82 -13.37 4.14
CA GLU A 227 -14.06 -14.51 4.65
C GLU A 227 -13.75 -15.46 3.50
N LEU A 228 -12.55 -16.01 3.49
CA LEU A 228 -12.11 -17.04 2.55
C LEU A 228 -11.97 -18.34 3.31
N HIS A 229 -12.64 -19.39 2.85
CA HIS A 229 -12.63 -20.69 3.48
C HIS A 229 -11.98 -21.72 2.57
N PHE A 230 -11.13 -22.56 3.16
CA PHE A 230 -10.44 -23.66 2.52
C PHE A 230 -10.78 -24.95 3.25
N ASP A 231 -11.49 -25.85 2.58
CA ASP A 231 -11.94 -27.15 3.09
C ASP A 231 -11.48 -28.21 2.08
N ASP A 232 -10.39 -28.90 2.43
CA ASP A 232 -9.67 -29.80 1.53
C ASP A 232 -9.44 -29.19 0.12
N CYS A 233 -9.12 -27.90 0.09
CA CYS A 233 -8.95 -27.16 -1.14
C CYS A 233 -7.70 -27.66 -1.90
N ARG A 234 -7.91 -28.21 -3.10
CA ARG A 234 -6.87 -28.83 -3.92
C ARG A 234 -6.19 -27.81 -4.83
N VAL A 235 -5.04 -27.30 -4.38
CA VAL A 235 -4.24 -26.32 -5.12
C VAL A 235 -3.13 -27.04 -5.88
N PRO A 236 -3.02 -26.92 -7.21
CA PRO A 236 -1.92 -27.50 -7.97
C PRO A 236 -0.54 -27.07 -7.46
N ALA A 237 0.43 -27.97 -7.47
CA ALA A 237 1.77 -27.69 -6.95
C ALA A 237 2.47 -26.55 -7.72
N GLU A 238 2.17 -26.39 -9.01
CA GLU A 238 2.65 -25.29 -9.83
C GLU A 238 2.07 -23.93 -9.42
N ASN A 239 1.03 -23.88 -8.59
CA ASN A 239 0.46 -22.65 -8.04
C ASN A 239 1.12 -22.23 -6.72
N VAL A 240 2.13 -22.93 -6.23
CA VAL A 240 2.95 -22.44 -5.12
C VAL A 240 3.75 -21.23 -5.60
N LEU A 241 3.52 -20.05 -5.01
CA LEU A 241 4.31 -18.85 -5.32
C LEU A 241 5.62 -18.87 -4.55
N LEU A 242 5.55 -19.07 -3.25
CA LEU A 242 6.70 -19.16 -2.36
C LEU A 242 6.54 -20.37 -1.43
N GLY A 243 7.38 -21.37 -1.57
CA GLY A 243 7.40 -22.56 -0.73
C GLY A 243 7.94 -22.29 0.68
N PRO A 244 8.20 -23.35 1.47
CA PRO A 244 8.83 -23.25 2.78
C PRO A 244 10.12 -22.39 2.72
N GLY A 245 10.38 -21.56 3.73
CA GLY A 245 11.49 -20.59 3.73
C GLY A 245 11.20 -19.28 2.99
N GLY A 246 10.09 -19.19 2.26
CA GLY A 246 9.73 -18.01 1.47
C GLY A 246 9.27 -16.78 2.26
N PHE A 247 9.02 -16.90 3.56
CA PHE A 247 8.42 -15.84 4.37
C PHE A 247 9.19 -14.50 4.30
N LYS A 248 10.53 -14.54 4.31
CA LYS A 248 11.34 -13.31 4.21
C LYS A 248 11.14 -12.61 2.85
N LYS A 249 11.11 -13.37 1.75
CA LYS A 249 10.81 -12.85 0.39
C LYS A 249 9.40 -12.27 0.33
N GLN A 250 8.43 -12.97 0.89
CA GLN A 250 7.05 -12.52 0.99
C GLN A 250 6.94 -11.16 1.70
N MET A 251 7.66 -10.99 2.82
CA MET A 251 7.67 -9.72 3.57
C MET A 251 8.40 -8.60 2.83
N SER A 252 9.40 -8.90 2.00
CA SER A 252 10.04 -7.90 1.13
C SER A 252 9.07 -7.34 0.10
N GLY A 253 8.32 -8.21 -0.60
CA GLY A 253 7.23 -7.78 -1.49
C GLY A 253 6.14 -6.99 -0.76
N PHE A 254 5.81 -7.39 0.47
CA PHE A 254 4.82 -6.70 1.29
C PHE A 254 5.28 -5.29 1.73
N ASN A 255 6.57 -5.00 1.80
CA ASN A 255 7.06 -3.63 2.03
C ASN A 255 6.73 -2.71 0.85
N VAL A 256 6.71 -3.22 -0.38
CA VAL A 256 6.24 -2.45 -1.55
C VAL A 256 4.75 -2.10 -1.37
N GLU A 257 3.92 -3.07 -0.97
CA GLU A 257 2.50 -2.81 -0.69
C GLU A 257 2.31 -1.76 0.42
N ARG A 258 3.11 -1.83 1.48
CA ARG A 258 3.11 -0.81 2.55
C ARG A 258 3.41 0.58 2.01
N LEU A 259 4.38 0.69 1.09
CA LEU A 259 4.74 1.98 0.50
C LEU A 259 3.59 2.60 -0.30
N GLY A 260 2.89 1.80 -1.09
CA GLY A 260 1.70 2.26 -1.81
C GLY A 260 0.53 2.63 -0.87
N ASN A 261 0.32 1.88 0.21
CA ASN A 261 -0.64 2.28 1.26
C ASN A 261 -0.29 3.62 1.88
N THR A 262 1.01 3.86 2.09
CA THR A 262 1.56 5.10 2.62
C THR A 262 1.30 6.27 1.68
N ALA A 263 1.57 6.09 0.38
CA ALA A 263 1.34 7.09 -0.66
C ALA A 263 -0.15 7.48 -0.75
N ARG A 264 -1.06 6.48 -0.72
CA ARG A 264 -2.51 6.75 -0.73
C ARG A 264 -2.95 7.54 0.49
N SER A 265 -2.51 7.13 1.69
CA SER A 265 -2.90 7.82 2.93
C SER A 265 -2.50 9.29 2.90
N LEU A 266 -1.27 9.57 2.47
CA LEU A 266 -0.78 10.94 2.35
C LEU A 266 -1.54 11.74 1.28
N ALA A 267 -1.76 11.13 0.10
CA ALA A 267 -2.47 11.77 -1.00
C ALA A 267 -3.94 12.10 -0.65
N TYR A 268 -4.61 11.24 0.12
CA TYR A 268 -5.97 11.50 0.59
C TYR A 268 -5.99 12.61 1.66
N GLY A 269 -5.00 12.66 2.55
CA GLY A 269 -4.81 13.80 3.45
C GLY A 269 -4.59 15.10 2.69
N ARG A 270 -3.78 15.08 1.61
CA ARG A 270 -3.54 16.24 0.74
C ARG A 270 -4.80 16.67 0.00
N TYR A 271 -5.60 15.73 -0.50
CA TYR A 271 -6.90 16.03 -1.09
C TYR A 271 -7.82 16.75 -0.11
N ALA A 272 -7.98 16.19 1.11
CA ALA A 272 -8.82 16.77 2.15
C ALA A 272 -8.34 18.17 2.58
N PHE A 273 -7.01 18.35 2.71
CA PHE A 273 -6.40 19.65 2.98
C PHE A 273 -6.77 20.70 1.92
N ASN A 274 -6.62 20.36 0.64
CA ASN A 274 -6.93 21.27 -0.46
C ASN A 274 -8.43 21.63 -0.48
N ALA A 275 -9.31 20.65 -0.31
CA ALA A 275 -10.75 20.87 -0.25
C ALA A 275 -11.15 21.79 0.92
N ALA A 276 -10.57 21.56 2.10
CA ALA A 276 -10.83 22.42 3.28
C ALA A 276 -10.27 23.83 3.10
N ARG A 277 -9.08 23.98 2.46
CA ARG A 277 -8.48 25.29 2.15
C ARG A 277 -9.41 26.09 1.22
N ASP A 278 -9.85 25.49 0.15
CA ASP A 278 -10.68 26.15 -0.86
C ASP A 278 -12.05 26.53 -0.26
N TYR A 279 -12.60 25.64 0.59
CA TYR A 279 -13.79 25.94 1.36
C TYR A 279 -13.58 27.11 2.34
N ALA A 280 -12.48 27.10 3.11
CA ALA A 280 -12.19 28.16 4.06
C ALA A 280 -11.93 29.53 3.41
N ALA A 281 -11.42 29.55 2.18
CA ALA A 281 -11.22 30.76 1.41
C ALA A 281 -12.55 31.41 0.94
N THR A 282 -13.60 30.62 0.76
CA THR A 282 -14.87 31.10 0.20
C THR A 282 -16.01 31.18 1.25
N ARG A 283 -16.07 30.25 2.20
CA ARG A 283 -17.09 30.23 3.24
C ARG A 283 -16.93 31.39 4.20
N ARG A 284 -18.01 32.15 4.41
CA ARG A 284 -18.03 33.31 5.33
C ARG A 284 -18.80 32.99 6.59
N GLN A 285 -18.31 33.44 7.72
CA GLN A 285 -18.98 33.53 9.01
C GLN A 285 -18.51 34.80 9.70
N PHE A 286 -19.38 35.43 10.52
CA PHE A 286 -19.07 36.70 11.17
C PHE A 286 -18.51 37.73 10.16
N ASP A 287 -19.19 37.82 9.00
CA ASP A 287 -18.90 38.75 7.90
C ASP A 287 -17.53 38.65 7.22
N ARG A 288 -16.75 37.60 7.47
CA ARG A 288 -15.45 37.37 6.84
C ARG A 288 -15.22 35.90 6.46
N PRO A 289 -14.32 35.62 5.48
CA PRO A 289 -13.93 34.26 5.14
C PRO A 289 -13.35 33.51 6.32
N LEU A 290 -13.54 32.17 6.37
CA LEU A 290 -13.01 31.34 7.46
C LEU A 290 -11.49 31.43 7.57
N CYS A 291 -10.76 31.57 6.46
CA CYS A 291 -9.30 31.68 6.44
C CYS A 291 -8.76 32.96 7.09
N GLU A 292 -9.60 33.95 7.41
CA GLU A 292 -9.19 35.15 8.16
C GLU A 292 -9.19 34.98 9.69
N PHE A 293 -9.64 33.82 10.19
CA PHE A 293 -9.57 33.53 11.62
C PHE A 293 -8.22 32.88 11.95
N GLN A 294 -7.43 33.53 12.81
CA GLN A 294 -6.08 33.10 13.16
C GLN A 294 -6.00 31.65 13.67
N GLY A 295 -6.99 31.22 14.48
CA GLY A 295 -7.04 29.83 14.94
C GLY A 295 -7.19 28.81 13.81
N LEU A 296 -7.83 29.17 12.69
CA LEU A 296 -7.88 28.31 11.49
C LEU A 296 -6.61 28.39 10.68
N GLN A 297 -5.96 29.54 10.60
CA GLN A 297 -4.65 29.70 9.94
C GLN A 297 -3.60 28.76 10.56
N TRP A 298 -3.55 28.66 11.87
CA TRP A 298 -2.64 27.76 12.59
C TRP A 298 -2.93 26.28 12.26
N LYS A 299 -4.20 25.89 12.18
CA LYS A 299 -4.59 24.53 11.77
C LYS A 299 -4.06 24.20 10.36
N PHE A 300 -4.21 25.10 9.41
CA PHE A 300 -3.66 24.91 8.05
C PHE A 300 -2.13 24.83 8.03
N ALA A 301 -1.45 25.65 8.84
CA ALA A 301 -0.01 25.59 8.98
C ALA A 301 0.45 24.23 9.55
N ASP A 302 -0.18 23.76 10.62
CA ASP A 302 0.12 22.46 11.23
C ASP A 302 -0.14 21.29 10.26
N MET A 303 -1.24 21.34 9.53
CA MET A 303 -1.57 20.36 8.49
C MET A 303 -0.51 20.34 7.36
N ALA A 304 -0.06 21.51 6.91
CA ALA A 304 0.97 21.62 5.88
C ALA A 304 2.30 21.02 6.36
N ILE A 305 2.76 21.36 7.58
CA ILE A 305 3.97 20.82 8.20
C ILE A 305 3.91 19.29 8.26
N LYS A 306 2.78 18.72 8.72
CA LYS A 306 2.59 17.28 8.82
C LYS A 306 2.68 16.59 7.44
N LEU A 307 2.00 17.13 6.43
CA LEU A 307 1.98 16.56 5.09
C LEU A 307 3.34 16.62 4.42
N ASP A 308 4.02 17.76 4.47
CA ASP A 308 5.29 17.96 3.77
C ASP A 308 6.41 17.16 4.42
N SER A 309 6.46 17.11 5.76
CA SER A 309 7.42 16.28 6.50
C SER A 309 7.24 14.79 6.18
N ALA A 310 5.98 14.32 6.16
CA ALA A 310 5.66 12.93 5.85
C ALA A 310 5.98 12.58 4.40
N GLN A 311 5.77 13.50 3.45
CA GLN A 311 6.07 13.32 2.03
C GLN A 311 7.55 13.09 1.78
N LEU A 312 8.43 13.83 2.45
CA LEU A 312 9.88 13.62 2.34
C LEU A 312 10.30 12.22 2.83
N LEU A 313 9.67 11.70 3.88
CA LEU A 313 9.91 10.33 4.35
C LEU A 313 9.43 9.28 3.35
N LEU A 314 8.28 9.50 2.71
CA LEU A 314 7.77 8.63 1.65
C LEU A 314 8.71 8.60 0.45
N TYR A 315 9.12 9.76 -0.03
CA TYR A 315 10.04 9.85 -1.18
C TYR A 315 11.41 9.25 -0.88
N ARG A 316 11.94 9.43 0.33
CA ARG A 316 13.18 8.77 0.76
C ARG A 316 13.05 7.25 0.65
N ALA A 317 11.97 6.68 1.20
CA ALA A 317 11.76 5.23 1.17
C ALA A 317 11.56 4.70 -0.26
N ALA A 318 10.91 5.46 -1.15
CA ALA A 318 10.72 5.10 -2.54
C ALA A 318 12.01 5.23 -3.37
N ALA A 319 12.77 6.33 -3.19
CA ALA A 319 14.00 6.60 -3.95
C ALA A 319 15.16 5.69 -3.57
N ASN A 320 15.22 5.27 -2.29
CA ASN A 320 16.27 4.38 -1.78
C ASN A 320 15.97 2.90 -2.01
N ALA A 321 14.87 2.55 -2.67
CA ALA A 321 14.50 1.17 -2.93
C ALA A 321 15.54 0.48 -3.84
N ASP A 322 16.19 -0.58 -3.33
CA ASP A 322 17.09 -1.40 -4.13
C ASP A 322 16.27 -2.36 -5.01
N ARG A 323 16.49 -2.26 -6.33
CA ARG A 323 15.79 -3.09 -7.35
C ARG A 323 14.26 -3.09 -7.21
N GLY A 324 13.70 -1.99 -6.75
CA GLY A 324 12.26 -1.84 -6.52
C GLY A 324 11.74 -2.48 -5.22
N LEU A 325 12.61 -2.89 -4.31
CA LEU A 325 12.28 -3.41 -2.98
C LEU A 325 12.76 -2.43 -1.90
N PRO A 326 11.84 -1.71 -1.23
CA PRO A 326 12.21 -0.71 -0.23
C PRO A 326 12.70 -1.33 1.07
N SER A 327 13.57 -0.59 1.78
CA SER A 327 14.03 -0.94 3.12
C SER A 327 12.87 -1.08 4.10
N ALA A 328 12.88 -2.14 4.92
CA ALA A 328 11.85 -2.37 5.93
C ALA A 328 11.80 -1.23 6.98
N TYR A 329 12.97 -0.67 7.34
CA TYR A 329 13.09 0.41 8.31
C TYR A 329 12.53 1.74 7.75
N GLU A 330 12.98 2.14 6.55
CA GLU A 330 12.49 3.38 5.93
C GLU A 330 11.00 3.32 5.62
N THR A 331 10.53 2.15 5.15
CA THR A 331 9.10 1.90 4.91
C THR A 331 8.29 1.98 6.20
N ALA A 332 8.81 1.45 7.32
CA ALA A 332 8.12 1.53 8.61
C ALA A 332 8.00 2.98 9.10
N ILE A 333 9.07 3.77 8.99
CA ILE A 333 9.06 5.20 9.34
C ILE A 333 8.08 5.96 8.44
N ALA A 334 8.22 5.80 7.12
CA ALA A 334 7.36 6.48 6.17
C ALA A 334 5.88 6.15 6.41
N LYS A 335 5.56 4.85 6.58
CA LYS A 335 4.18 4.43 6.82
C LYS A 335 3.63 4.96 8.14
N ALA A 336 4.40 4.91 9.23
CA ALA A 336 3.95 5.44 10.52
C ALA A 336 3.66 6.94 10.44
N ALA A 337 4.56 7.72 9.82
CA ALA A 337 4.40 9.16 9.68
C ALA A 337 3.25 9.55 8.73
N CYS A 338 3.24 8.97 7.52
CA CYS A 338 2.26 9.35 6.50
C CYS A 338 0.83 8.91 6.84
N ASN A 339 0.67 7.72 7.44
CA ASN A 339 -0.67 7.26 7.78
C ASN A 339 -1.26 8.03 8.95
N GLN A 340 -0.42 8.45 9.91
CA GLN A 340 -0.85 9.35 10.97
C GLN A 340 -1.17 10.73 10.40
N ALA A 341 -0.28 11.33 9.60
CA ALA A 341 -0.49 12.63 8.99
C ALA A 341 -1.74 12.67 8.09
N GLY A 342 -1.91 11.65 7.25
CA GLY A 342 -3.06 11.55 6.35
C GLY A 342 -4.39 11.52 7.11
N PHE A 343 -4.47 10.74 8.18
CA PHE A 343 -5.66 10.68 9.03
C PHE A 343 -5.89 11.99 9.81
N ASP A 344 -4.86 12.51 10.47
CA ASP A 344 -5.00 13.75 11.27
C ASP A 344 -5.49 14.91 10.40
N VAL A 345 -4.89 15.04 9.20
CA VAL A 345 -5.24 16.11 8.26
C VAL A 345 -6.64 15.92 7.69
N ALA A 346 -7.02 14.70 7.30
CA ALA A 346 -8.36 14.44 6.80
C ALA A 346 -9.44 14.67 7.87
N SER A 347 -9.15 14.27 9.12
CA SER A 347 -10.05 14.52 10.28
C SER A 347 -10.18 16.02 10.57
N GLU A 348 -9.09 16.78 10.54
CA GLU A 348 -9.13 18.23 10.75
C GLU A 348 -9.85 18.95 9.60
N ALA A 349 -9.70 18.47 8.37
CA ALA A 349 -10.43 19.00 7.21
C ALA A 349 -11.96 18.82 7.36
N VAL A 350 -12.42 17.66 7.86
CA VAL A 350 -13.84 17.45 8.21
C VAL A 350 -14.28 18.48 9.24
N GLN A 351 -13.49 18.72 10.29
CA GLN A 351 -13.80 19.68 11.34
C GLN A 351 -13.91 21.12 10.80
N ILE A 352 -12.98 21.54 9.94
CA ILE A 352 -12.97 22.88 9.33
C ILE A 352 -14.20 23.09 8.43
N MET A 353 -14.59 22.05 7.66
CA MET A 353 -15.74 22.12 6.75
C MET A 353 -17.07 21.92 7.46
N GLY A 354 -17.08 21.52 8.73
CA GLY A 354 -18.28 21.34 9.53
C GLY A 354 -19.22 20.28 8.95
N ALA A 355 -20.52 20.53 8.96
CA ALA A 355 -21.53 19.58 8.48
C ALA A 355 -21.30 19.14 7.03
N LEU A 356 -20.83 20.02 6.16
CA LEU A 356 -20.49 19.68 4.78
C LEU A 356 -19.33 18.69 4.69
N GLY A 357 -18.27 18.87 5.50
CA GLY A 357 -17.15 17.95 5.58
C GLY A 357 -17.52 16.57 6.13
N TYR A 358 -18.53 16.51 6.99
CA TYR A 358 -19.08 15.28 7.56
C TYR A 358 -20.13 14.60 6.66
N SER A 359 -20.65 15.34 5.67
CA SER A 359 -21.64 14.84 4.71
C SER A 359 -20.97 13.99 3.60
N ARG A 360 -21.69 12.96 3.14
CA ARG A 360 -21.32 12.16 1.97
C ARG A 360 -21.42 12.90 0.63
N GLU A 361 -21.76 14.18 0.64
CA GLU A 361 -21.78 15.05 -0.54
C GLU A 361 -20.38 15.54 -0.94
N THR A 362 -19.38 15.31 -0.10
CA THR A 362 -17.96 15.61 -0.39
C THR A 362 -17.09 14.38 -0.20
N LEU A 363 -15.89 14.41 -0.78
CA LEU A 363 -14.91 13.32 -0.62
C LEU A 363 -14.08 13.45 0.67
N VAL A 364 -14.27 14.50 1.47
CA VAL A 364 -13.43 14.74 2.65
C VAL A 364 -13.73 13.71 3.74
N GLU A 365 -15.00 13.38 3.97
CA GLU A 365 -15.38 12.32 4.90
C GLU A 365 -14.88 10.94 4.45
N TYR A 366 -14.92 10.67 3.13
CA TYR A 366 -14.37 9.45 2.55
C TYR A 366 -12.85 9.35 2.79
N CYS A 367 -12.10 10.44 2.57
CA CYS A 367 -10.68 10.50 2.85
C CYS A 367 -10.37 10.19 4.32
N MET A 368 -11.14 10.73 5.26
CA MET A 368 -10.98 10.45 6.69
C MET A 368 -11.23 8.97 7.01
N ARG A 369 -12.29 8.37 6.50
CA ARG A 369 -12.60 6.95 6.73
C ARG A 369 -11.52 6.03 6.16
N ARG A 370 -11.02 6.33 4.96
CA ARG A 370 -9.98 5.54 4.30
C ARG A 370 -8.63 5.63 5.03
N THR A 371 -8.19 6.83 5.35
CA THR A 371 -6.90 7.04 6.04
C THR A 371 -6.90 6.37 7.41
N ARG A 372 -8.04 6.33 8.13
CA ARG A 372 -8.17 5.60 9.40
C ARG A 372 -7.91 4.10 9.23
N GLY A 373 -8.42 3.50 8.16
CA GLY A 373 -8.23 2.07 7.87
C GLY A 373 -6.75 1.72 7.65
N TRP A 374 -5.98 2.57 7.00
CA TRP A 374 -4.56 2.30 6.74
C TRP A 374 -3.63 2.49 7.95
N MET A 375 -4.09 3.14 9.01
CA MET A 375 -3.38 3.08 10.30
C MET A 375 -3.35 1.66 10.89
N ILE A 376 -4.27 0.78 10.44
CA ILE A 376 -4.43 -0.60 10.88
C ILE A 376 -3.87 -1.57 9.83
N ALA A 377 -4.31 -1.45 8.58
CA ALA A 377 -3.97 -2.36 7.49
C ALA A 377 -2.49 -2.29 7.09
N GLY A 378 -1.93 -3.42 6.68
CA GLY A 378 -0.53 -3.51 6.27
C GLY A 378 0.47 -3.49 7.44
N GLY A 379 0.02 -3.78 8.65
CA GLY A 379 0.70 -3.62 9.93
C GLY A 379 0.32 -2.30 10.59
N SER A 380 -0.27 -2.39 11.79
CA SER A 380 -0.69 -1.20 12.55
C SER A 380 0.50 -0.30 12.87
N ILE A 381 0.23 0.97 13.16
CA ILE A 381 1.27 1.95 13.52
C ILE A 381 2.13 1.44 14.68
N GLU A 382 1.52 0.75 15.64
CA GLU A 382 2.22 0.17 16.80
C GLU A 382 3.18 -0.93 16.37
N MET A 383 2.78 -1.82 15.45
CA MET A 383 3.65 -2.85 14.91
C MET A 383 4.83 -2.27 14.12
N LEU A 384 4.61 -1.15 13.42
CA LEU A 384 5.70 -0.43 12.75
C LEU A 384 6.64 0.24 13.76
N LYS A 385 6.12 0.84 14.83
CA LYS A 385 6.92 1.39 15.93
C LYS A 385 7.80 0.33 16.60
N ASN A 386 7.31 -0.91 16.75
CA ASN A 386 8.14 -2.02 17.23
C ASN A 386 9.34 -2.27 16.29
N ARG A 387 9.12 -2.28 14.98
CA ARG A 387 10.20 -2.45 14.00
C ARG A 387 11.19 -1.31 14.00
N ILE A 388 10.71 -0.07 14.17
CA ILE A 388 11.56 1.11 14.28
C ILE A 388 12.40 1.01 15.55
N ALA A 389 11.80 0.65 16.69
CA ALA A 389 12.52 0.48 17.96
C ALA A 389 13.57 -0.63 17.88
N GLU A 390 13.26 -1.79 17.26
CA GLU A 390 14.23 -2.86 17.03
C GLU A 390 15.48 -2.37 16.27
N HIS A 391 15.29 -1.51 15.27
CA HIS A 391 16.39 -0.91 14.52
C HIS A 391 17.17 0.13 15.36
N VAL A 392 16.48 1.00 16.10
CA VAL A 392 17.11 2.04 16.94
C VAL A 392 17.99 1.44 18.03
N PHE A 393 17.55 0.32 18.61
CA PHE A 393 18.29 -0.36 19.68
C PHE A 393 19.18 -1.51 19.18
N ASP A 394 19.23 -1.73 17.86
CA ASP A 394 19.95 -2.84 17.23
C ASP A 394 19.71 -4.19 17.92
N ARG A 395 18.46 -4.44 18.29
CA ARG A 395 18.07 -5.71 18.94
C ARG A 395 16.59 -6.02 18.70
N ARG A 396 16.26 -7.31 18.73
CA ARG A 396 14.85 -7.77 18.70
C ARG A 396 14.23 -7.65 20.09
N PHE A 397 12.95 -7.26 20.10
CA PHE A 397 12.10 -7.28 21.28
C PHE A 397 11.03 -8.36 21.08
N ASP A 398 11.10 -9.44 21.88
CA ASP A 398 10.09 -10.48 21.86
C ASP A 398 8.88 -10.02 22.70
N GLN A 399 7.73 -9.91 22.05
CA GLN A 399 6.47 -9.56 22.70
C GLN A 399 5.74 -10.80 23.25
N ARG A 400 6.26 -12.01 23.02
CA ARG A 400 5.69 -13.26 23.53
C ARG A 400 6.22 -13.55 24.92
N LYS A 401 5.35 -14.14 25.77
CA LYS A 401 5.81 -14.71 27.04
C LYS A 401 6.84 -15.81 26.73
N ARG A 402 8.04 -15.68 27.26
CA ARG A 402 8.99 -16.80 27.25
C ARG A 402 8.33 -17.95 28.01
N ALA A 403 8.34 -19.15 27.43
CA ALA A 403 8.01 -20.34 28.21
C ALA A 403 8.91 -20.36 29.46
N PRO A 404 8.38 -20.69 30.63
CA PRO A 404 9.25 -20.85 31.81
C PRO A 404 10.38 -21.80 31.41
N THR A 405 11.62 -21.33 31.51
CA THR A 405 12.77 -22.23 31.43
C THR A 405 12.58 -23.23 32.54
N GLY A 406 12.27 -24.49 32.17
CA GLY A 406 12.15 -25.56 33.15
C GLY A 406 13.39 -25.53 34.03
N THR A 407 13.19 -25.32 35.31
CA THR A 407 14.19 -25.61 36.34
C THR A 407 14.48 -27.10 36.26
N GLU A 408 15.68 -27.45 35.82
CA GLU A 408 16.28 -28.76 36.10
C GLU A 408 16.39 -28.99 37.61
#